data_095231590fdb61de7ec5d48d394d3855
#
_entry.id   095231590fdb61de7ec5d48d394d3855
#
_cell.length_a   1.000
_cell.length_b   1.000
_cell.length_c   1.000
_cell.angle_alpha   90.00
_cell.angle_beta   90.00
_cell.angle_gamma   90.00
#
_symmetry.space_group_name_H-M   'P 1'
#
loop_
_entity.id
_entity.type
_entity.pdbx_description
1 polymer ?
#
loop_
_entity_poly.entity_id
_entity_poly.type
_entity_poly.pdbx_seq_one_letter_code
_entity_poly.pdbx_strand_id
1 'polypeptide(L)'
;MSFGQGLSGLNAASQNLDSIGNNIANSGTVGYKASTVQFADVYANSRIGLGVQVSRVSQRFSVGNISNSGNMFDMAIDGANGLFRLEQSNGAVLFSRNGQFFPDKAGYLVNAQGHYLTGYGAGSTQLQRLQVPSANVPPKATTALDFKPNLPADAAAIPTEDASGNPINAFDPTDDTTYSNSFSYSVYDSLGNSHEISQYFVKRPANAAGESVWDVYYMKGSTPLSPASATLTFNGSGVMTSPNPATVNVTLANPGGNASPADDLVFDMRYTGTTQFGGEFAKGKPYQDGYATGEYAGMNIDKDGTMVASYTNGVTQRLGSLVLADFSNLQGLSPVGGNAWAETGASGQPILGRPGENGLASIKGQAVEDSNVDMGQELVNMIIAQRTYQANAQTIKTQDQVLQTLVNLR
;
A
#
# COMPACT_ATOMS: atom_id res chain seq x y z
N MET A 1 -56.28 -8.29 28.88
CA MET A 1 -55.24 -7.70 28.00
C MET A 1 -55.98 -6.89 26.95
N SER A 2 -55.54 -5.70 26.62
CA SER A 2 -56.18 -4.91 25.59
C SER A 2 -55.77 -5.40 24.20
N PHE A 3 -56.67 -5.37 23.23
CA PHE A 3 -56.41 -5.68 21.82
C PHE A 3 -55.18 -4.91 21.26
N GLY A 4 -55.01 -3.66 21.71
CA GLY A 4 -53.85 -2.82 21.33
C GLY A 4 -52.51 -3.36 21.77
N GLN A 5 -52.38 -4.02 22.91
CA GLN A 5 -51.13 -4.64 23.38
C GLN A 5 -50.71 -5.83 22.51
N GLY A 6 -51.70 -6.67 22.13
CA GLY A 6 -51.43 -7.78 21.20
C GLY A 6 -51.01 -7.31 19.81
N LEU A 7 -51.68 -6.26 19.30
CA LEU A 7 -51.36 -5.68 17.98
C LEU A 7 -49.98 -5.01 17.98
N SER A 8 -49.63 -4.25 19.01
CA SER A 8 -48.31 -3.63 19.12
C SER A 8 -47.20 -4.68 19.22
N GLY A 9 -47.42 -5.74 20.02
CA GLY A 9 -46.50 -6.87 20.11
C GLY A 9 -46.32 -7.63 18.79
N LEU A 10 -47.38 -7.79 18.01
CA LEU A 10 -47.37 -8.44 16.70
C LEU A 10 -46.58 -7.59 15.68
N ASN A 11 -46.81 -6.27 15.62
CA ASN A 11 -46.08 -5.36 14.77
C ASN A 11 -44.56 -5.30 15.10
N ALA A 12 -44.26 -5.25 16.40
CA ALA A 12 -42.85 -5.28 16.86
C ALA A 12 -42.15 -6.59 16.50
N ALA A 13 -42.83 -7.74 16.66
CA ALA A 13 -42.28 -9.05 16.28
C ALA A 13 -42.10 -9.18 14.77
N SER A 14 -43.01 -8.60 13.96
CA SER A 14 -42.86 -8.56 12.49
C SER A 14 -41.60 -7.78 12.06
N GLN A 15 -41.42 -6.57 12.58
CA GLN A 15 -40.23 -5.75 12.26
C GLN A 15 -38.92 -6.41 12.72
N ASN A 16 -38.96 -7.14 13.84
CA ASN A 16 -37.82 -7.93 14.27
C ASN A 16 -37.49 -9.07 13.29
N LEU A 17 -38.55 -9.79 12.84
CA LEU A 17 -38.40 -10.85 11.83
C LEU A 17 -37.83 -10.30 10.51
N ASP A 18 -38.26 -9.12 10.07
CA ASP A 18 -37.76 -8.46 8.87
C ASP A 18 -36.27 -8.11 9.01
N SER A 19 -35.89 -7.59 10.18
CA SER A 19 -34.46 -7.28 10.47
C SER A 19 -33.62 -8.54 10.50
N ILE A 20 -34.03 -9.60 11.16
CA ILE A 20 -33.33 -10.89 11.21
C ILE A 20 -33.23 -11.50 9.81
N GLY A 21 -34.33 -11.48 9.05
CA GLY A 21 -34.36 -11.95 7.66
C GLY A 21 -33.37 -11.22 6.77
N ASN A 22 -33.27 -9.90 6.93
CA ASN A 22 -32.28 -9.09 6.22
C ASN A 22 -30.83 -9.43 6.63
N ASN A 23 -30.56 -9.63 7.92
CA ASN A 23 -29.24 -10.07 8.40
C ASN A 23 -28.85 -11.41 7.79
N ILE A 24 -29.74 -12.40 7.79
CA ILE A 24 -29.49 -13.73 7.22
C ILE A 24 -29.23 -13.62 5.71
N ALA A 25 -30.03 -12.86 4.98
CA ALA A 25 -29.87 -12.66 3.55
C ALA A 25 -28.53 -12.03 3.19
N ASN A 26 -27.97 -11.18 4.07
CA ASN A 26 -26.71 -10.48 3.87
C ASN A 26 -25.54 -11.09 4.65
N SER A 27 -25.66 -12.31 5.15
CA SER A 27 -24.56 -12.98 5.88
C SER A 27 -23.32 -13.26 5.03
N GLY A 28 -23.47 -13.38 3.70
CA GLY A 28 -22.38 -13.51 2.73
C GLY A 28 -21.98 -12.19 2.04
N THR A 29 -22.56 -11.06 2.43
CA THR A 29 -22.28 -9.78 1.79
C THR A 29 -21.08 -9.09 2.45
N VAL A 30 -20.02 -8.84 1.68
CA VAL A 30 -18.78 -8.20 2.15
C VAL A 30 -19.07 -6.81 2.75
N GLY A 31 -18.52 -6.55 3.93
CA GLY A 31 -18.67 -5.27 4.62
C GLY A 31 -20.06 -4.99 5.21
N TYR A 32 -20.99 -5.95 5.15
CA TYR A 32 -22.33 -5.78 5.74
C TYR A 32 -22.26 -5.70 7.26
N LYS A 33 -23.09 -4.81 7.82
CA LYS A 33 -23.22 -4.61 9.27
C LYS A 33 -24.62 -5.01 9.73
N ALA A 34 -24.70 -6.00 10.61
CA ALA A 34 -25.95 -6.53 11.16
C ALA A 34 -26.79 -5.43 11.81
N SER A 35 -28.09 -5.49 11.57
CA SER A 35 -29.06 -4.59 12.17
C SER A 35 -29.80 -5.27 13.30
N THR A 36 -30.10 -4.54 14.35
CA THR A 36 -30.91 -5.00 15.50
C THR A 36 -32.01 -4.01 15.80
N VAL A 37 -33.20 -4.54 16.06
CA VAL A 37 -34.40 -3.73 16.47
C VAL A 37 -34.32 -3.48 17.95
N GLN A 38 -34.46 -2.23 18.38
CA GLN A 38 -34.58 -1.81 19.78
C GLN A 38 -36.00 -1.47 20.09
N PHE A 39 -36.52 -2.03 21.19
CA PHE A 39 -37.89 -1.86 21.63
C PHE A 39 -37.95 -0.90 22.81
N ALA A 40 -39.05 -0.15 22.89
CA ALA A 40 -39.43 0.65 24.05
C ALA A 40 -40.85 0.29 24.46
N ASP A 41 -41.10 0.32 25.75
CA ASP A 41 -42.41 0.21 26.31
C ASP A 41 -43.19 1.53 26.12
N VAL A 42 -44.51 1.42 26.06
CA VAL A 42 -45.41 2.57 25.93
C VAL A 42 -46.23 2.70 27.19
N TYR A 43 -46.08 3.82 27.91
CA TYR A 43 -46.84 4.18 29.08
C TYR A 43 -47.68 5.43 28.81
N ALA A 44 -48.93 5.40 29.22
CA ALA A 44 -49.80 6.57 29.27
C ALA A 44 -50.52 6.60 30.62
N ASN A 45 -50.05 7.42 31.55
CA ASN A 45 -50.67 7.72 32.87
C ASN A 45 -51.44 6.59 33.61
N SER A 46 -51.22 5.33 33.22
CA SER A 46 -51.84 4.15 33.79
C SER A 46 -50.80 3.22 34.41
N ARG A 47 -51.21 2.45 35.43
CA ARG A 47 -50.35 1.44 36.06
C ARG A 47 -50.04 0.24 35.14
N ILE A 48 -50.72 0.14 34.02
CA ILE A 48 -50.58 -0.96 33.06
C ILE A 48 -50.03 -0.37 31.75
N GLY A 49 -48.91 -0.87 31.25
CA GLY A 49 -48.33 -0.46 29.98
C GLY A 49 -49.24 -0.71 28.78
N LEU A 50 -49.17 0.14 27.75
CA LEU A 50 -50.02 0.09 26.55
C LEU A 50 -49.45 -0.85 25.47
N GLY A 51 -48.29 -1.47 25.72
CA GLY A 51 -47.63 -2.37 24.79
C GLY A 51 -46.21 -1.95 24.50
N VAL A 52 -45.73 -2.34 23.35
CA VAL A 52 -44.32 -2.13 22.86
C VAL A 52 -44.35 -1.35 21.57
N GLN A 53 -43.36 -0.49 21.40
CA GLN A 53 -43.06 0.16 20.10
C GLN A 53 -41.61 -0.09 19.70
N VAL A 54 -41.33 -0.09 18.40
CA VAL A 54 -39.95 -0.06 17.89
C VAL A 54 -39.43 1.36 18.11
N SER A 55 -38.36 1.47 18.91
CA SER A 55 -37.69 2.73 19.18
C SER A 55 -36.79 3.13 18.02
N ARG A 56 -35.97 2.18 17.55
CA ARG A 56 -35.14 2.36 16.38
C ARG A 56 -34.57 1.03 15.88
N VAL A 57 -34.06 1.02 14.66
CA VAL A 57 -33.17 -0.03 14.16
C VAL A 57 -31.74 0.50 14.23
N SER A 58 -30.87 -0.20 14.97
CA SER A 58 -29.47 0.17 15.13
C SER A 58 -28.58 -0.81 14.40
N GLN A 59 -27.51 -0.31 13.76
CA GLN A 59 -26.51 -1.15 13.11
C GLN A 59 -25.36 -1.46 14.06
N ARG A 60 -24.84 -2.68 14.01
CA ARG A 60 -23.71 -3.13 14.82
C ARG A 60 -22.43 -2.98 14.02
N PHE A 61 -21.64 -1.94 14.30
CA PHE A 61 -20.39 -1.65 13.62
C PHE A 61 -19.18 -2.45 14.15
N SER A 62 -19.41 -3.60 14.81
CA SER A 62 -18.30 -4.51 15.14
C SER A 62 -17.63 -5.04 13.88
N VAL A 63 -16.33 -5.33 13.98
CA VAL A 63 -15.54 -5.90 12.88
C VAL A 63 -16.05 -7.31 12.58
N GLY A 64 -16.19 -7.64 11.29
CA GLY A 64 -16.40 -8.98 10.79
C GLY A 64 -15.08 -9.77 10.72
N ASN A 65 -15.15 -11.01 10.26
CA ASN A 65 -13.93 -11.78 9.99
C ASN A 65 -13.22 -11.19 8.76
N ILE A 66 -11.88 -11.10 8.81
CA ILE A 66 -11.07 -10.64 7.67
C ILE A 66 -10.54 -11.85 6.92
N SER A 67 -11.09 -12.09 5.74
CA SER A 67 -10.72 -13.18 4.84
C SER A 67 -9.79 -12.69 3.71
N ASN A 68 -8.83 -13.53 3.32
CA ASN A 68 -7.95 -13.22 2.19
C ASN A 68 -8.66 -13.52 0.88
N SER A 69 -8.76 -12.54 -0.02
CA SER A 69 -9.41 -12.66 -1.33
C SER A 69 -8.44 -13.01 -2.47
N GLY A 70 -7.13 -12.73 -2.27
CA GLY A 70 -6.11 -12.89 -3.32
C GLY A 70 -6.20 -11.85 -4.45
N ASN A 71 -7.18 -10.95 -4.45
CA ASN A 71 -7.27 -9.86 -5.41
C ASN A 71 -6.45 -8.66 -4.92
N MET A 72 -5.55 -8.15 -5.74
CA MET A 72 -4.61 -7.07 -5.38
C MET A 72 -5.30 -5.72 -5.07
N PHE A 73 -6.54 -5.54 -5.52
CA PHE A 73 -7.29 -4.31 -5.31
C PHE A 73 -8.23 -4.37 -4.10
N ASP A 74 -8.43 -5.55 -3.55
CA ASP A 74 -9.26 -5.72 -2.36
C ASP A 74 -8.49 -5.28 -1.11
N MET A 75 -9.21 -4.66 -0.19
CA MET A 75 -8.65 -4.18 1.05
C MET A 75 -9.67 -4.25 2.19
N ALA A 76 -9.22 -4.65 3.36
CA ALA A 76 -10.02 -4.67 4.58
C ALA A 76 -9.46 -3.69 5.61
N ILE A 77 -10.36 -3.09 6.39
CA ILE A 77 -10.01 -2.25 7.53
C ILE A 77 -9.85 -3.17 8.74
N ASP A 78 -8.60 -3.30 9.22
CA ASP A 78 -8.26 -4.17 10.37
C ASP A 78 -8.41 -3.40 11.68
N GLY A 79 -9.64 -3.34 12.16
CA GLY A 79 -10.03 -2.68 13.40
C GLY A 79 -11.42 -2.05 13.36
N ALA A 80 -11.90 -1.58 14.51
CA ALA A 80 -13.26 -1.07 14.67
C ALA A 80 -13.46 0.33 14.03
N ASN A 81 -12.44 1.19 14.09
CA ASN A 81 -12.53 2.60 13.72
C ASN A 81 -12.10 2.84 12.28
N GLY A 82 -12.95 3.47 11.50
CA GLY A 82 -12.67 3.87 10.13
C GLY A 82 -13.66 3.29 9.12
N LEU A 83 -13.96 4.07 8.12
CA LEU A 83 -14.74 3.73 6.94
C LEU A 83 -13.98 4.23 5.71
N PHE A 84 -14.03 3.51 4.59
CA PHE A 84 -13.54 4.00 3.31
C PHE A 84 -14.36 5.21 2.89
N ARG A 85 -13.69 6.27 2.46
CA ARG A 85 -14.34 7.44 1.89
C ARG A 85 -14.48 7.26 0.39
N LEU A 86 -15.71 7.28 -0.09
CA LEU A 86 -16.08 7.12 -1.48
C LEU A 86 -16.65 8.43 -2.02
N GLU A 87 -16.43 8.69 -3.28
CA GLU A 87 -16.98 9.84 -3.98
C GLU A 87 -17.81 9.37 -5.18
N GLN A 88 -19.03 9.84 -5.27
CA GLN A 88 -19.88 9.60 -6.43
C GLN A 88 -19.46 10.47 -7.61
N SER A 89 -19.92 10.14 -8.80
CA SER A 89 -19.67 10.93 -10.02
C SER A 89 -20.19 12.37 -9.93
N ASN A 90 -21.22 12.62 -9.13
CA ASN A 90 -21.81 13.93 -8.86
C ASN A 90 -21.08 14.72 -7.76
N GLY A 91 -20.01 14.15 -7.16
CA GLY A 91 -19.24 14.75 -6.07
C GLY A 91 -19.78 14.47 -4.65
N ALA A 92 -20.89 13.75 -4.51
CA ALA A 92 -21.40 13.37 -3.18
C ALA A 92 -20.46 12.37 -2.52
N VAL A 93 -20.30 12.50 -1.21
CA VAL A 93 -19.41 11.65 -0.40
C VAL A 93 -20.21 10.58 0.30
N LEU A 94 -19.75 9.36 0.24
CA LEU A 94 -20.28 8.19 0.92
C LEU A 94 -19.17 7.50 1.71
N PHE A 95 -19.58 6.67 2.65
CA PHE A 95 -18.67 5.91 3.50
C PHE A 95 -19.03 4.43 3.44
N SER A 96 -18.05 3.54 3.43
CA SER A 96 -18.28 2.09 3.30
C SER A 96 -17.27 1.28 4.09
N ARG A 97 -17.69 0.06 4.47
CA ARG A 97 -16.78 -1.01 4.95
C ARG A 97 -16.47 -2.04 3.87
N ASN A 98 -17.20 -2.00 2.76
CA ASN A 98 -16.89 -2.86 1.62
C ASN A 98 -15.60 -2.37 0.96
N GLY A 99 -14.59 -3.22 0.97
CA GLY A 99 -13.26 -2.95 0.42
C GLY A 99 -12.99 -3.66 -0.90
N GLN A 100 -14.02 -4.07 -1.63
CA GLN A 100 -13.88 -4.63 -2.96
C GLN A 100 -13.82 -3.53 -4.01
N PHE A 101 -12.64 -3.35 -4.62
CA PHE A 101 -12.41 -2.33 -5.62
C PHE A 101 -11.85 -2.94 -6.91
N PHE A 102 -12.00 -2.21 -7.99
CA PHE A 102 -11.39 -2.53 -9.28
C PHE A 102 -11.08 -1.24 -10.04
N PRO A 103 -10.07 -1.25 -10.94
CA PRO A 103 -9.77 -0.08 -11.76
C PRO A 103 -10.81 0.09 -12.87
N ASP A 104 -11.26 1.30 -13.09
CA ASP A 104 -12.07 1.66 -14.26
C ASP A 104 -11.19 1.84 -15.52
N LYS A 105 -11.79 2.22 -16.65
CA LYS A 105 -11.07 2.45 -17.93
C LYS A 105 -9.98 3.51 -17.84
N ALA A 106 -10.11 4.44 -16.91
CA ALA A 106 -9.14 5.51 -16.66
C ALA A 106 -8.14 5.15 -15.55
N GLY A 107 -8.26 3.96 -14.94
CA GLY A 107 -7.41 3.49 -13.86
C GLY A 107 -7.86 3.93 -12.47
N TYR A 108 -8.98 4.63 -12.31
CA TYR A 108 -9.48 4.97 -10.99
C TYR A 108 -10.05 3.76 -10.26
N LEU A 109 -9.76 3.65 -8.97
CA LEU A 109 -10.33 2.58 -8.15
C LEU A 109 -11.80 2.90 -7.82
N VAL A 110 -12.69 2.02 -8.26
CA VAL A 110 -14.14 2.14 -8.07
C VAL A 110 -14.69 0.88 -7.41
N ASN A 111 -15.78 1.02 -6.68
CA ASN A 111 -16.55 -0.11 -6.16
C ASN A 111 -17.58 -0.62 -7.21
N ALA A 112 -18.32 -1.68 -6.89
CA ALA A 112 -19.34 -2.27 -7.76
C ALA A 112 -20.46 -1.29 -8.18
N GLN A 113 -20.68 -0.22 -7.44
CA GLN A 113 -21.66 0.83 -7.73
C GLN A 113 -21.06 1.99 -8.58
N GLY A 114 -19.76 1.92 -8.91
CA GLY A 114 -19.07 2.98 -9.66
C GLY A 114 -18.66 4.19 -8.82
N HIS A 115 -18.60 4.06 -7.49
CA HIS A 115 -18.12 5.14 -6.62
C HIS A 115 -16.60 5.08 -6.52
N TYR A 116 -15.94 6.24 -6.62
CA TYR A 116 -14.50 6.38 -6.61
C TYR A 116 -13.94 6.30 -5.19
N LEU A 117 -12.93 5.48 -4.98
CA LEU A 117 -12.15 5.48 -3.75
C LEU A 117 -11.28 6.73 -3.69
N THR A 118 -11.31 7.42 -2.55
CA THR A 118 -10.55 8.65 -2.35
C THR A 118 -9.45 8.49 -1.33
N GLY A 119 -8.40 9.27 -1.49
CA GLY A 119 -7.24 9.28 -0.60
C GLY A 119 -6.35 10.48 -0.87
N TYR A 120 -5.13 10.45 -0.35
CA TYR A 120 -4.12 11.47 -0.58
C TYR A 120 -3.21 11.06 -1.73
N GLY A 121 -2.91 11.98 -2.64
CA GLY A 121 -1.95 11.75 -3.72
C GLY A 121 -0.53 11.53 -3.19
N ALA A 122 0.35 11.00 -4.04
CA ALA A 122 1.75 10.81 -3.70
C ALA A 122 2.41 12.16 -3.35
N GLY A 123 2.91 12.27 -2.12
CA GLY A 123 3.52 13.51 -1.61
C GLY A 123 2.55 14.68 -1.38
N SER A 124 1.22 14.43 -1.43
CA SER A 124 0.19 15.45 -1.24
C SER A 124 -0.66 15.16 0.00
N THR A 125 -1.21 16.22 0.59
CA THR A 125 -2.24 16.15 1.63
C THR A 125 -3.64 16.49 1.09
N GLN A 126 -3.77 16.74 -0.20
CA GLN A 126 -5.05 17.00 -0.84
C GLN A 126 -5.78 15.70 -1.14
N LEU A 127 -7.07 15.67 -0.85
CA LEU A 127 -7.95 14.56 -1.18
C LEU A 127 -8.18 14.52 -2.70
N GLN A 128 -7.99 13.35 -3.27
CA GLN A 128 -8.22 13.08 -4.68
C GLN A 128 -8.74 11.65 -4.88
N ARG A 129 -9.26 11.37 -6.04
CA ARG A 129 -9.60 10.00 -6.47
C ARG A 129 -8.30 9.23 -6.67
N LEU A 130 -8.23 8.03 -6.10
CA LEU A 130 -7.04 7.19 -6.22
C LEU A 130 -7.03 6.50 -7.58
N GLN A 131 -5.87 6.53 -8.23
CA GLN A 131 -5.68 6.00 -9.57
C GLN A 131 -4.50 5.03 -9.60
N VAL A 132 -4.66 3.94 -10.30
CA VAL A 132 -3.60 2.98 -10.62
C VAL A 132 -3.04 3.34 -12.00
N PRO A 133 -1.72 3.50 -12.16
CA PRO A 133 -1.14 3.81 -13.45
C PRO A 133 -1.36 2.64 -14.43
N SER A 134 -1.86 2.95 -15.61
CA SER A 134 -1.94 2.00 -16.73
C SER A 134 -0.75 2.10 -17.67
N ALA A 135 0.08 3.13 -17.51
CA ALA A 135 1.24 3.37 -18.35
C ALA A 135 2.50 2.72 -17.78
N ASN A 136 3.40 2.33 -18.67
CA ASN A 136 4.73 1.87 -18.33
C ASN A 136 5.53 2.98 -17.65
N VAL A 137 6.39 2.64 -16.72
CA VAL A 137 7.36 3.59 -16.17
C VAL A 137 8.40 3.89 -17.24
N PRO A 138 8.60 5.16 -17.61
CA PRO A 138 9.67 5.53 -18.53
C PRO A 138 11.03 5.15 -17.94
N PRO A 139 12.05 4.90 -18.78
CA PRO A 139 13.39 4.59 -18.32
C PRO A 139 13.98 5.79 -17.58
N LYS A 140 14.91 5.51 -16.70
CA LYS A 140 15.73 6.52 -16.03
C LYS A 140 17.19 6.24 -16.27
N ALA A 141 17.90 7.21 -16.85
CA ALA A 141 19.35 7.15 -16.97
C ALA A 141 20.00 7.09 -15.59
N THR A 142 21.08 6.32 -15.47
CA THR A 142 21.90 6.29 -14.26
C THR A 142 22.54 7.65 -14.05
N THR A 143 22.34 8.25 -12.87
CA THR A 143 22.97 9.52 -12.49
C THR A 143 23.98 9.36 -11.37
N ALA A 144 23.88 8.29 -10.61
CA ALA A 144 24.82 7.98 -9.53
C ALA A 144 25.01 6.48 -9.37
N LEU A 145 26.24 6.11 -9.06
CA LEU A 145 26.63 4.76 -8.71
C LEU A 145 27.46 4.79 -7.43
N ASP A 146 26.92 4.18 -6.38
CA ASP A 146 27.62 4.01 -5.11
C ASP A 146 28.38 2.68 -5.14
N PHE A 147 29.67 2.74 -5.01
CA PHE A 147 30.53 1.57 -4.96
C PHE A 147 31.53 1.71 -3.83
N LYS A 148 31.54 0.76 -2.90
CA LYS A 148 32.31 0.79 -1.64
C LYS A 148 33.14 -0.49 -1.51
N PRO A 149 34.13 -0.70 -2.35
CA PRO A 149 34.98 -1.89 -2.23
C PRO A 149 35.95 -1.78 -1.04
N ASN A 150 36.38 -2.95 -0.55
CA ASN A 150 37.62 -3.03 0.21
C ASN A 150 38.72 -3.47 -0.77
N LEU A 151 39.76 -2.65 -0.91
CA LEU A 151 40.92 -2.96 -1.74
C LEU A 151 41.99 -3.69 -0.90
N PRO A 152 42.59 -4.80 -1.39
CA PRO A 152 43.58 -5.55 -0.62
C PRO A 152 44.81 -4.72 -0.30
N ALA A 153 45.13 -4.55 0.98
CA ALA A 153 46.31 -3.77 1.40
C ALA A 153 47.63 -4.46 1.02
N ASP A 154 47.60 -5.77 0.88
CA ASP A 154 48.76 -6.61 0.54
C ASP A 154 48.89 -6.89 -0.96
N ALA A 155 48.02 -6.35 -1.82
CA ALA A 155 48.16 -6.47 -3.27
C ALA A 155 49.57 -5.98 -3.72
N ALA A 156 50.14 -6.66 -4.71
CA ALA A 156 51.44 -6.24 -5.28
C ALA A 156 51.29 -4.92 -6.05
N ALA A 157 52.22 -3.99 -5.84
CA ALA A 157 52.22 -2.75 -6.59
C ALA A 157 52.75 -3.00 -8.00
N ILE A 158 52.03 -2.47 -9.01
CA ILE A 158 52.38 -2.55 -10.42
C ILE A 158 53.02 -1.21 -10.81
N PRO A 159 54.36 -1.14 -11.02
CA PRO A 159 55.05 0.09 -11.38
C PRO A 159 54.69 0.51 -12.81
N THR A 160 54.70 1.81 -13.09
CA THR A 160 54.49 2.38 -14.43
C THR A 160 55.75 2.61 -15.19
N GLU A 161 56.91 2.60 -14.49
CA GLU A 161 58.21 2.86 -15.03
C GLU A 161 59.22 1.83 -14.49
N ASP A 162 60.22 1.50 -15.28
CA ASP A 162 61.36 0.69 -14.87
C ASP A 162 62.38 1.54 -14.06
N ALA A 163 63.45 0.91 -13.59
CA ALA A 163 64.50 1.58 -12.83
C ALA A 163 65.26 2.65 -13.65
N SER A 164 65.09 2.69 -14.97
CA SER A 164 65.70 3.64 -15.91
C SER A 164 64.72 4.75 -16.33
N GLY A 165 63.47 4.74 -15.82
CA GLY A 165 62.42 5.71 -16.15
C GLY A 165 61.69 5.42 -17.47
N ASN A 166 61.82 4.22 -18.02
CA ASN A 166 61.08 3.85 -19.22
C ASN A 166 59.67 3.36 -18.82
N PRO A 167 58.59 3.73 -19.56
CA PRO A 167 57.24 3.28 -19.28
C PRO A 167 57.12 1.77 -19.47
N ILE A 168 56.58 1.10 -18.45
CA ILE A 168 56.31 -0.33 -18.43
C ILE A 168 54.91 -0.55 -17.87
N ASN A 169 54.35 -1.75 -18.05
CA ASN A 169 53.06 -2.16 -17.47
C ASN A 169 51.95 -1.13 -17.75
N ALA A 170 51.86 -0.65 -18.99
CA ALA A 170 50.71 0.14 -19.41
C ALA A 170 49.43 -0.69 -19.20
N PHE A 171 48.40 -0.06 -18.69
CA PHE A 171 47.12 -0.74 -18.42
C PHE A 171 46.55 -1.31 -19.73
N ASP A 172 46.23 -2.60 -19.73
CA ASP A 172 45.54 -3.32 -20.80
C ASP A 172 44.43 -4.16 -20.18
N PRO A 173 43.13 -3.92 -20.50
CA PRO A 173 42.02 -4.67 -19.94
C PRO A 173 42.00 -6.16 -20.33
N THR A 174 42.78 -6.54 -21.35
CA THR A 174 42.91 -7.93 -21.83
C THR A 174 44.04 -8.71 -21.18
N ASP A 175 44.97 -8.02 -20.50
CA ASP A 175 46.12 -8.60 -19.80
C ASP A 175 45.90 -8.49 -18.28
N ASP A 176 45.63 -9.61 -17.62
CA ASP A 176 45.34 -9.73 -16.19
C ASP A 176 46.55 -9.40 -15.30
N THR A 177 47.76 -9.33 -15.87
CA THR A 177 48.98 -8.90 -15.15
C THR A 177 49.06 -7.39 -14.97
N THR A 178 48.29 -6.61 -15.72
CA THR A 178 48.34 -5.13 -15.72
C THR A 178 47.40 -4.49 -14.69
N TYR A 179 46.54 -5.27 -14.00
CA TYR A 179 45.63 -4.79 -12.96
C TYR A 179 45.54 -5.76 -11.78
N SER A 180 45.18 -5.24 -10.61
CA SER A 180 45.05 -6.06 -9.38
C SER A 180 43.67 -6.69 -9.23
N ASN A 181 42.62 -5.97 -9.55
CA ASN A 181 41.21 -6.40 -9.41
C ASN A 181 40.34 -5.73 -10.48
N SER A 182 39.26 -6.38 -10.84
CA SER A 182 38.24 -5.79 -11.72
C SER A 182 36.84 -6.05 -11.23
N PHE A 183 35.91 -5.17 -11.60
CA PHE A 183 34.51 -5.30 -11.30
C PHE A 183 33.65 -4.66 -12.39
N SER A 184 32.62 -5.39 -12.86
CA SER A 184 31.66 -4.90 -13.85
C SER A 184 30.29 -4.67 -13.25
N TYR A 185 29.60 -3.67 -13.75
CA TYR A 185 28.22 -3.32 -13.37
C TYR A 185 27.45 -2.78 -14.58
N SER A 186 26.11 -2.86 -14.50
CA SER A 186 25.24 -2.33 -15.55
C SER A 186 24.77 -0.94 -15.18
N VAL A 187 24.82 -0.01 -16.12
CA VAL A 187 24.19 1.32 -16.07
C VAL A 187 23.19 1.46 -17.21
N TYR A 188 22.27 2.38 -17.08
CA TYR A 188 21.19 2.58 -18.05
C TYR A 188 21.30 3.96 -18.68
N ASP A 189 21.10 4.04 -20.01
CA ASP A 189 21.05 5.29 -20.76
C ASP A 189 19.67 5.96 -20.71
N SER A 190 19.53 7.11 -21.37
CA SER A 190 18.27 7.88 -21.41
C SER A 190 17.11 7.14 -22.09
N LEU A 191 17.38 6.11 -22.88
CA LEU A 191 16.39 5.28 -23.56
C LEU A 191 16.15 3.95 -22.84
N GLY A 192 16.86 3.68 -21.73
CA GLY A 192 16.71 2.48 -20.91
C GLY A 192 17.51 1.27 -21.38
N ASN A 193 18.43 1.45 -22.34
CA ASN A 193 19.34 0.37 -22.70
C ASN A 193 20.39 0.20 -21.62
N SER A 194 20.72 -1.05 -21.28
CA SER A 194 21.77 -1.34 -20.32
C SER A 194 23.14 -1.39 -20.99
N HIS A 195 24.12 -0.77 -20.34
CA HIS A 195 25.51 -0.79 -20.76
C HIS A 195 26.36 -1.36 -19.64
N GLU A 196 27.18 -2.36 -19.97
CA GLU A 196 28.11 -2.92 -19.01
C GLU A 196 29.38 -2.08 -18.99
N ILE A 197 29.74 -1.60 -17.80
CA ILE A 197 30.94 -0.83 -17.53
C ILE A 197 31.81 -1.61 -16.57
N SER A 198 33.08 -1.71 -16.89
CA SER A 198 34.09 -2.38 -16.08
C SER A 198 35.03 -1.37 -15.44
N GLN A 199 35.30 -1.57 -14.17
CA GLN A 199 36.34 -0.87 -13.43
C GLN A 199 37.50 -1.80 -13.20
N TYR A 200 38.71 -1.30 -13.45
CA TYR A 200 39.95 -2.02 -13.17
C TYR A 200 40.73 -1.24 -12.14
N PHE A 201 41.11 -1.89 -11.07
CA PHE A 201 41.85 -1.34 -9.95
C PHE A 201 43.32 -1.78 -10.06
N VAL A 202 44.21 -0.82 -10.17
CA VAL A 202 45.64 -1.05 -10.31
C VAL A 202 46.36 -0.44 -9.12
N LYS A 203 46.98 -1.26 -8.28
CA LYS A 203 47.80 -0.74 -7.17
C LYS A 203 49.08 -0.19 -7.71
N ARG A 204 49.42 1.05 -7.36
CA ARG A 204 50.64 1.71 -7.72
C ARG A 204 51.64 1.75 -6.55
N PRO A 205 52.92 1.99 -6.81
CA PRO A 205 53.87 2.31 -5.75
C PRO A 205 53.35 3.45 -4.86
N ALA A 206 53.72 3.43 -3.59
CA ALA A 206 53.33 4.49 -2.65
C ALA A 206 53.86 5.86 -3.14
N ASN A 207 53.08 6.93 -2.89
CA ASN A 207 53.52 8.27 -3.22
C ASN A 207 54.66 8.76 -2.25
N ALA A 208 55.21 9.93 -2.51
CA ALA A 208 56.29 10.52 -1.70
C ALA A 208 55.86 10.78 -0.24
N ALA A 209 54.55 10.86 0.06
CA ALA A 209 54.00 10.99 1.39
C ALA A 209 53.83 9.64 2.12
N GLY A 210 54.12 8.52 1.46
CA GLY A 210 53.94 7.18 2.00
C GLY A 210 52.52 6.67 1.95
N GLU A 211 51.64 7.35 1.23
CA GLU A 211 50.22 6.92 1.06
C GLU A 211 50.14 5.85 -0.04
N SER A 212 49.22 4.92 0.13
CA SER A 212 48.94 3.90 -0.90
C SER A 212 48.12 4.51 -2.03
N VAL A 213 48.50 4.22 -3.25
CA VAL A 213 47.92 4.78 -4.48
C VAL A 213 47.29 3.68 -5.32
N TRP A 214 46.08 3.94 -5.80
CA TRP A 214 45.36 3.07 -6.70
C TRP A 214 44.85 3.86 -7.91
N ASP A 215 45.16 3.42 -9.11
CA ASP A 215 44.51 3.92 -10.32
C ASP A 215 43.27 3.08 -10.63
N VAL A 216 42.19 3.73 -10.94
CA VAL A 216 40.94 3.07 -11.36
C VAL A 216 40.66 3.45 -12.79
N TYR A 217 40.61 2.47 -13.68
CA TYR A 217 40.29 2.67 -15.08
C TYR A 217 38.83 2.32 -15.34
N TYR A 218 38.15 3.13 -16.15
CA TYR A 218 36.75 2.97 -16.52
C TYR A 218 36.65 2.57 -17.99
N MET A 219 36.03 1.42 -18.27
CA MET A 219 35.98 0.85 -19.62
C MET A 219 34.56 0.39 -19.98
N LYS A 220 34.18 0.58 -21.26
CA LYS A 220 33.08 -0.14 -21.89
C LYS A 220 33.67 -1.09 -22.94
N GLY A 221 33.77 -2.37 -22.61
CA GLY A 221 34.54 -3.32 -23.40
C GLY A 221 36.00 -2.87 -23.50
N SER A 222 36.47 -2.54 -24.71
CA SER A 222 37.82 -2.02 -24.97
C SER A 222 37.88 -0.49 -25.05
N THR A 223 36.78 0.22 -24.91
CA THR A 223 36.70 1.69 -25.05
C THR A 223 36.79 2.35 -23.69
N PRO A 224 37.78 3.25 -23.45
CA PRO A 224 37.84 4.00 -22.21
C PRO A 224 36.73 5.05 -22.13
N LEU A 225 36.23 5.29 -20.91
CA LEU A 225 35.29 6.37 -20.59
C LEU A 225 36.07 7.69 -20.37
N SER A 226 35.35 8.76 -20.08
CA SER A 226 35.96 10.05 -19.70
C SER A 226 35.55 10.42 -18.24
N PRO A 227 36.54 10.62 -17.34
CA PRO A 227 37.97 10.38 -17.52
C PRO A 227 38.30 8.90 -17.72
N ALA A 228 39.39 8.60 -18.43
CA ALA A 228 39.81 7.22 -18.64
C ALA A 228 40.24 6.52 -17.35
N SER A 229 40.76 7.29 -16.39
CA SER A 229 41.15 6.82 -15.06
C SER A 229 40.96 7.89 -13.99
N ALA A 230 40.90 7.44 -12.75
CA ALA A 230 40.95 8.26 -11.56
C ALA A 230 41.91 7.65 -10.54
N THR A 231 42.52 8.47 -9.68
CA THR A 231 43.46 7.99 -8.68
C THR A 231 42.83 8.07 -7.30
N LEU A 232 42.81 6.95 -6.57
CA LEU A 232 42.41 6.86 -5.16
C LEU A 232 43.66 6.78 -4.29
N THR A 233 43.74 7.57 -3.22
CA THR A 233 44.82 7.51 -2.25
C THR A 233 44.30 7.12 -0.88
N PHE A 234 45.08 6.33 -0.14
CA PHE A 234 44.71 5.84 1.19
C PHE A 234 45.86 6.12 2.16
N ASN A 235 45.47 6.59 3.36
CA ASN A 235 46.43 6.79 4.45
C ASN A 235 46.87 5.45 5.09
N GLY A 236 47.80 5.52 6.04
CA GLY A 236 48.30 4.35 6.76
C GLY A 236 47.26 3.62 7.64
N SER A 237 46.07 4.19 7.81
CA SER A 237 44.91 3.57 8.52
C SER A 237 43.93 2.92 7.52
N GLY A 238 44.22 2.90 6.24
CA GLY A 238 43.37 2.32 5.19
C GLY A 238 42.13 3.15 4.84
N VAL A 239 42.10 4.42 5.25
CA VAL A 239 41.04 5.37 4.94
C VAL A 239 41.39 6.16 3.71
N MET A 240 40.47 6.32 2.77
CA MET A 240 40.66 7.07 1.54
C MET A 240 40.80 8.57 1.82
N THR A 241 41.81 9.18 1.25
CA THR A 241 42.14 10.62 1.36
C THR A 241 41.85 11.41 0.11
N SER A 242 41.90 10.78 -1.06
CA SER A 242 41.60 11.38 -2.38
C SER A 242 40.82 10.38 -3.25
N PRO A 243 39.90 10.85 -4.11
CA PRO A 243 39.45 12.23 -4.32
C PRO A 243 38.62 12.76 -3.13
N ASN A 244 38.60 14.08 -2.97
CA ASN A 244 37.77 14.73 -1.95
C ASN A 244 37.00 15.91 -2.58
N PRO A 245 35.62 15.79 -2.76
CA PRO A 245 34.78 14.70 -2.28
C PRO A 245 35.09 13.36 -2.97
N ALA A 246 34.75 12.26 -2.30
CA ALA A 246 34.97 10.89 -2.76
C ALA A 246 34.09 10.52 -3.97
N THR A 247 34.11 11.35 -5.01
CA THR A 247 33.25 11.25 -6.20
C THR A 247 34.05 11.54 -7.45
N VAL A 248 33.85 10.74 -8.49
CA VAL A 248 34.42 10.93 -9.82
C VAL A 248 33.25 11.02 -10.80
N ASN A 249 33.17 12.11 -11.55
CA ASN A 249 32.18 12.26 -12.62
C ASN A 249 32.66 11.50 -13.85
N VAL A 250 31.89 10.50 -14.29
CA VAL A 250 32.22 9.61 -15.39
C VAL A 250 31.23 9.82 -16.52
N THR A 251 31.76 9.98 -17.75
CA THR A 251 30.94 10.17 -18.95
C THR A 251 31.18 9.03 -19.93
N LEU A 252 30.12 8.39 -20.36
CA LEU A 252 30.09 7.48 -21.50
C LEU A 252 29.45 8.24 -22.66
N ALA A 253 30.27 8.75 -23.56
CA ALA A 253 29.79 9.44 -24.75
C ALA A 253 29.17 8.45 -25.73
N ASN A 254 28.06 8.86 -26.35
CA ASN A 254 27.33 8.10 -27.36
C ASN A 254 27.10 6.62 -26.94
N PRO A 255 26.40 6.35 -25.84
CA PRO A 255 26.29 5.02 -25.24
C PRO A 255 25.74 3.97 -26.20
N GLY A 256 24.81 4.33 -27.07
CA GLY A 256 24.22 3.46 -28.09
C GLY A 256 24.95 3.39 -29.42
N GLY A 257 26.02 4.16 -29.61
CA GLY A 257 26.72 4.27 -30.89
C GLY A 257 25.78 4.80 -31.98
N ASN A 258 26.10 4.52 -33.24
CA ASN A 258 25.27 4.96 -34.37
C ASN A 258 23.89 4.31 -34.47
N ALA A 259 23.61 3.30 -33.64
CA ALA A 259 22.37 2.56 -33.68
C ALA A 259 21.30 3.12 -32.73
N SER A 260 21.67 3.97 -31.78
CA SER A 260 20.75 4.54 -30.77
C SER A 260 21.04 6.00 -30.53
N PRO A 261 20.03 6.90 -30.63
CA PRO A 261 20.20 8.32 -30.40
C PRO A 261 20.16 8.69 -28.92
N ALA A 262 20.63 7.81 -28.02
CA ALA A 262 20.67 8.09 -26.60
C ALA A 262 21.66 9.24 -26.30
N ASP A 263 21.27 10.09 -25.35
CA ASP A 263 22.14 11.15 -24.84
C ASP A 263 23.39 10.57 -24.18
N ASP A 264 24.45 11.37 -24.10
CA ASP A 264 25.67 11.03 -23.36
C ASP A 264 25.30 10.69 -21.92
N LEU A 265 25.79 9.54 -21.44
CA LEU A 265 25.51 9.08 -20.09
C LEU A 265 26.57 9.65 -19.13
N VAL A 266 26.14 10.58 -18.29
CA VAL A 266 26.99 11.23 -17.27
C VAL A 266 26.51 10.80 -15.89
N PHE A 267 27.39 10.23 -15.10
CA PHE A 267 27.05 9.78 -13.74
C PHE A 267 28.18 9.97 -12.75
N ASP A 268 27.80 10.16 -11.50
CA ASP A 268 28.74 10.27 -10.38
C ASP A 268 29.09 8.90 -9.84
N MET A 269 30.35 8.51 -9.97
CA MET A 269 30.92 7.37 -9.30
C MET A 269 31.32 7.76 -7.88
N ARG A 270 30.63 7.22 -6.89
CA ARG A 270 30.82 7.56 -5.47
C ARG A 270 31.56 6.45 -4.75
N TYR A 271 32.71 6.80 -4.19
CA TYR A 271 33.60 5.91 -3.43
C TYR A 271 33.52 6.11 -1.91
N THR A 272 32.57 6.89 -1.43
CA THR A 272 32.42 7.17 0.01
C THR A 272 32.29 5.89 0.81
N GLY A 273 33.27 5.62 1.70
CA GLY A 273 33.31 4.38 2.48
C GLY A 273 34.15 3.28 1.86
N THR A 274 34.86 3.52 0.75
CA THR A 274 35.91 2.65 0.23
C THR A 274 37.05 2.58 1.23
N THR A 275 37.57 1.39 1.46
CA THR A 275 38.64 1.11 2.43
C THR A 275 39.77 0.31 1.78
N GLN A 276 40.92 0.34 2.43
CA GLN A 276 42.07 -0.50 2.09
C GLN A 276 42.56 -1.25 3.31
N PHE A 277 41.99 -2.43 3.54
CA PHE A 277 42.42 -3.29 4.65
C PHE A 277 43.00 -4.61 4.15
N GLY A 278 43.71 -5.31 5.05
CA GLY A 278 44.17 -6.66 4.78
C GLY A 278 43.00 -7.62 4.46
N GLY A 279 43.25 -8.56 3.53
CA GLY A 279 42.25 -9.52 3.08
C GLY A 279 41.95 -9.39 1.59
N GLU A 280 41.05 -10.22 1.10
CA GLU A 280 40.70 -10.27 -0.33
C GLU A 280 39.87 -9.06 -0.78
N PHE A 281 39.85 -8.84 -2.11
CA PHE A 281 38.98 -7.83 -2.71
C PHE A 281 37.50 -8.10 -2.40
N ALA A 282 36.88 -7.18 -1.68
CA ALA A 282 35.48 -7.25 -1.38
C ALA A 282 34.71 -6.15 -2.11
N LYS A 283 33.87 -6.53 -3.07
CA LYS A 283 33.15 -5.60 -3.94
C LYS A 283 31.97 -4.88 -3.27
N GLY A 284 31.59 -5.27 -2.04
CA GLY A 284 30.41 -4.72 -1.38
C GLY A 284 29.12 -4.95 -2.18
N LYS A 285 28.11 -4.12 -1.92
CA LYS A 285 26.87 -4.09 -2.72
C LYS A 285 26.85 -2.79 -3.51
N PRO A 286 27.16 -2.82 -4.82
CA PRO A 286 27.01 -1.63 -5.65
C PRO A 286 25.54 -1.26 -5.77
N TYR A 287 25.23 0.03 -5.75
CA TYR A 287 23.91 0.57 -5.96
C TYR A 287 23.96 1.63 -7.05
N GLN A 288 23.03 1.57 -7.99
CA GLN A 288 22.84 2.57 -9.03
C GLN A 288 21.35 2.93 -9.13
N ASP A 289 21.03 4.13 -9.58
CA ASP A 289 19.69 4.72 -9.53
C ASP A 289 18.95 4.71 -10.87
N GLY A 290 19.57 4.18 -11.94
CA GLY A 290 18.96 4.03 -13.26
C GLY A 290 18.17 2.73 -13.42
N TYR A 291 17.28 2.69 -14.39
CA TYR A 291 16.50 1.49 -14.74
C TYR A 291 15.96 1.55 -16.18
N ALA A 292 15.72 0.39 -16.76
CA ALA A 292 15.02 0.26 -18.02
C ALA A 292 13.52 0.56 -17.87
N THR A 293 12.82 0.73 -18.99
CA THR A 293 11.34 0.77 -18.99
C THR A 293 10.76 -0.42 -18.24
N GLY A 294 9.78 -0.16 -17.39
CA GLY A 294 9.07 -1.19 -16.63
C GLY A 294 7.58 -1.22 -16.97
N GLU A 295 7.04 -2.40 -17.19
CA GLU A 295 5.60 -2.61 -17.32
C GLU A 295 4.97 -2.75 -15.92
N TYR A 296 3.74 -2.27 -15.76
CA TYR A 296 3.01 -2.44 -14.51
C TYR A 296 2.81 -3.93 -14.21
N ALA A 297 3.35 -4.41 -13.09
CA ALA A 297 3.28 -5.80 -12.65
C ALA A 297 2.17 -6.04 -11.62
N GLY A 298 1.86 -5.02 -10.80
CA GLY A 298 0.85 -5.14 -9.77
C GLY A 298 0.90 -4.03 -8.74
N MET A 299 -0.01 -4.07 -7.78
CA MET A 299 -0.10 -3.13 -6.68
C MET A 299 -0.13 -3.86 -5.34
N ASN A 300 0.50 -3.28 -4.36
CA ASN A 300 0.38 -3.67 -2.96
C ASN A 300 -0.12 -2.49 -2.12
N ILE A 301 -0.82 -2.79 -1.04
CA ILE A 301 -1.30 -1.81 -0.08
C ILE A 301 -0.68 -2.14 1.26
N ASP A 302 0.09 -1.21 1.79
CA ASP A 302 0.74 -1.35 3.08
C ASP A 302 -0.25 -1.10 4.24
N LYS A 303 0.13 -1.48 5.46
CA LYS A 303 -0.72 -1.34 6.65
C LYS A 303 -1.11 0.11 6.97
N ASP A 304 -0.28 1.06 6.59
CA ASP A 304 -0.52 2.50 6.70
C ASP A 304 -1.40 3.06 5.58
N GLY A 305 -1.96 2.19 4.73
CA GLY A 305 -2.78 2.54 3.59
C GLY A 305 -2.00 3.11 2.41
N THR A 306 -0.66 3.07 2.42
CA THR A 306 0.14 3.48 1.27
C THR A 306 -0.04 2.49 0.12
N MET A 307 -0.42 3.00 -1.03
CA MET A 307 -0.54 2.23 -2.27
C MET A 307 0.78 2.28 -3.03
N VAL A 308 1.36 1.12 -3.30
CA VAL A 308 2.65 0.97 -3.98
C VAL A 308 2.46 0.13 -5.24
N ALA A 309 2.73 0.73 -6.39
CA ALA A 309 2.82 0.00 -7.66
C ALA A 309 4.18 -0.67 -7.77
N SER A 310 4.21 -1.88 -8.30
CA SER A 310 5.42 -2.63 -8.63
C SER A 310 5.50 -2.81 -10.15
N TYR A 311 6.71 -2.72 -10.69
CA TYR A 311 6.98 -2.83 -12.12
C TYR A 311 7.93 -3.98 -12.41
N THR A 312 7.90 -4.48 -13.65
CA THR A 312 8.72 -5.62 -14.11
C THR A 312 10.24 -5.38 -14.03
N ASN A 313 10.64 -4.10 -14.02
CA ASN A 313 12.04 -3.68 -13.84
C ASN A 313 12.50 -3.63 -12.36
N GLY A 314 11.62 -4.07 -11.40
CA GLY A 314 11.90 -4.05 -9.97
C GLY A 314 11.69 -2.70 -9.29
N VAL A 315 11.32 -1.68 -10.05
CA VAL A 315 11.00 -0.35 -9.47
C VAL A 315 9.64 -0.41 -8.77
N THR A 316 9.55 0.28 -7.65
CA THR A 316 8.30 0.51 -6.93
C THR A 316 7.97 1.99 -6.88
N GLN A 317 6.71 2.34 -7.09
CA GLN A 317 6.25 3.73 -7.07
C GLN A 317 5.09 3.89 -6.10
N ARG A 318 5.19 4.88 -5.22
CA ARG A 318 4.07 5.28 -4.36
C ARG A 318 3.03 6.02 -5.20
N LEU A 319 1.80 5.52 -5.21
CA LEU A 319 0.68 6.11 -5.94
C LEU A 319 -0.09 7.13 -5.11
N GLY A 320 -0.11 6.90 -3.80
CA GLY A 320 -0.83 7.70 -2.83
C GLY A 320 -1.07 6.92 -1.55
N SER A 321 -1.91 7.44 -0.68
CA SER A 321 -2.36 6.74 0.52
C SER A 321 -3.86 6.83 0.68
N LEU A 322 -4.46 5.76 1.19
CA LEU A 322 -5.87 5.72 1.56
C LEU A 322 -6.19 6.77 2.62
N VAL A 323 -7.43 7.24 2.61
CA VAL A 323 -8.01 7.99 3.72
C VAL A 323 -9.13 7.17 4.33
N LEU A 324 -9.13 7.10 5.66
CA LEU A 324 -10.25 6.58 6.42
C LEU A 324 -10.99 7.73 7.10
N ALA A 325 -12.30 7.54 7.26
CA ALA A 325 -13.17 8.45 7.99
C ALA A 325 -13.67 7.79 9.27
N ASP A 326 -13.60 8.47 10.37
CA ASP A 326 -14.26 8.08 11.61
C ASP A 326 -15.34 9.09 12.00
N PHE A 327 -16.30 8.67 12.79
CA PHE A 327 -17.44 9.50 13.19
C PHE A 327 -17.66 9.41 14.70
N SER A 328 -17.94 10.54 15.30
CA SER A 328 -18.29 10.60 16.73
C SER A 328 -19.54 9.77 17.05
N ASN A 329 -20.45 9.63 16.09
CA ASN A 329 -21.67 8.83 16.24
C ASN A 329 -21.98 8.03 14.97
N LEU A 330 -21.47 6.81 14.89
CA LEU A 330 -21.75 5.88 13.79
C LEU A 330 -23.23 5.57 13.62
N GLN A 331 -24.02 5.61 14.73
CA GLN A 331 -25.46 5.36 14.69
C GLN A 331 -26.27 6.49 14.06
N GLY A 332 -25.65 7.65 13.88
CA GLY A 332 -26.24 8.79 13.18
C GLY A 332 -26.07 8.76 11.67
N LEU A 333 -25.27 7.82 11.13
CA LEU A 333 -25.10 7.64 9.69
C LEU A 333 -26.40 7.14 9.05
N SER A 334 -26.72 7.62 7.85
CA SER A 334 -27.87 7.19 7.07
C SER A 334 -27.48 6.13 6.05
N PRO A 335 -28.04 4.91 6.08
CA PRO A 335 -27.78 3.91 5.06
C PRO A 335 -28.39 4.34 3.72
N VAL A 336 -27.61 4.30 2.65
CA VAL A 336 -28.04 4.68 1.29
C VAL A 336 -28.07 3.49 0.31
N GLY A 337 -27.87 2.28 0.83
CA GLY A 337 -27.76 1.05 0.03
C GLY A 337 -26.35 0.77 -0.43
N GLY A 338 -26.13 -0.43 -1.01
CA GLY A 338 -24.81 -0.83 -1.52
C GLY A 338 -23.71 -0.93 -0.45
N ASN A 339 -24.07 -1.21 0.81
CA ASN A 339 -23.19 -1.19 1.98
C ASN A 339 -22.47 0.15 2.17
N ALA A 340 -23.17 1.24 1.84
CA ALA A 340 -22.65 2.60 1.98
C ALA A 340 -23.58 3.44 2.89
N TRP A 341 -22.97 4.41 3.55
CA TRP A 341 -23.60 5.35 4.44
C TRP A 341 -23.32 6.78 4.03
N ALA A 342 -24.29 7.65 4.22
CA ALA A 342 -24.12 9.09 4.10
C ALA A 342 -23.99 9.73 5.49
N GLU A 343 -23.23 10.81 5.58
CA GLU A 343 -23.17 11.63 6.79
C GLU A 343 -24.50 12.34 7.02
N THR A 344 -24.80 12.61 8.27
CA THR A 344 -25.97 13.40 8.70
C THR A 344 -25.56 14.37 9.81
N GLY A 345 -26.44 15.32 10.13
CA GLY A 345 -26.22 16.18 11.29
C GLY A 345 -26.10 15.42 12.63
N ALA A 346 -26.66 14.21 12.71
CA ALA A 346 -26.58 13.35 13.90
C ALA A 346 -25.30 12.53 13.99
N SER A 347 -24.64 12.22 12.86
CA SER A 347 -23.35 11.52 12.85
C SER A 347 -22.18 12.44 13.22
N GLY A 348 -22.35 13.74 13.02
CA GLY A 348 -21.27 14.71 13.06
C GLY A 348 -20.44 14.68 11.77
N GLN A 349 -19.45 15.56 11.68
CA GLN A 349 -18.53 15.64 10.55
C GLN A 349 -17.52 14.47 10.58
N PRO A 350 -17.10 13.94 9.42
CA PRO A 350 -16.09 12.89 9.35
C PRO A 350 -14.72 13.38 9.81
N ILE A 351 -14.10 12.63 10.69
CA ILE A 351 -12.70 12.82 11.08
C ILE A 351 -11.86 12.01 10.12
N LEU A 352 -11.15 12.69 9.22
CA LEU A 352 -10.33 12.05 8.20
C LEU A 352 -8.90 11.85 8.67
N GLY A 353 -8.31 10.70 8.36
CA GLY A 353 -6.92 10.41 8.69
C GLY A 353 -6.36 9.27 7.84
N ARG A 354 -5.06 9.04 7.97
CA ARG A 354 -4.41 7.87 7.38
C ARG A 354 -4.66 6.64 8.25
N PRO A 355 -4.73 5.45 7.64
CA PRO A 355 -4.80 4.22 8.40
C PRO A 355 -3.65 4.09 9.41
N GLY A 356 -3.97 3.63 10.62
CA GLY A 356 -3.01 3.49 11.72
C GLY A 356 -2.65 4.77 12.47
N GLU A 357 -3.12 5.94 12.02
CA GLU A 357 -2.92 7.22 12.72
C GLU A 357 -4.16 7.63 13.51
N ASN A 358 -3.98 8.40 14.58
CA ASN A 358 -5.07 9.02 15.36
C ASN A 358 -6.16 8.04 15.86
N GLY A 359 -5.81 6.79 16.12
CA GLY A 359 -6.76 5.77 16.56
C GLY A 359 -7.58 5.13 15.44
N LEU A 360 -7.31 5.48 14.17
CA LEU A 360 -7.87 4.79 13.00
C LEU A 360 -7.24 3.41 12.84
N ALA A 361 -8.02 2.47 12.34
CA ALA A 361 -7.58 1.12 12.07
C ALA A 361 -6.54 1.06 10.95
N SER A 362 -5.75 -0.01 10.94
CA SER A 362 -4.82 -0.30 9.84
C SER A 362 -5.55 -0.92 8.64
N ILE A 363 -4.86 -1.01 7.50
CA ILE A 363 -5.37 -1.68 6.31
C ILE A 363 -4.68 -3.03 6.15
N LYS A 364 -5.45 -4.00 5.69
CA LYS A 364 -4.92 -5.28 5.20
C LYS A 364 -5.26 -5.39 3.71
N GLY A 365 -4.25 -5.34 2.86
CA GLY A 365 -4.39 -5.56 1.42
C GLY A 365 -4.71 -7.00 1.08
N GLN A 366 -5.27 -7.23 -0.10
CA GLN A 366 -5.67 -8.54 -0.65
C GLN A 366 -6.64 -9.32 0.27
N ALA A 367 -7.46 -8.58 1.01
CA ALA A 367 -8.40 -9.12 1.97
C ALA A 367 -9.72 -8.34 1.93
N VAL A 368 -10.78 -8.96 2.39
CA VAL A 368 -12.09 -8.34 2.55
C VAL A 368 -12.62 -8.58 3.96
N GLU A 369 -13.46 -7.68 4.43
CA GLU A 369 -14.17 -7.84 5.70
C GLU A 369 -15.50 -8.56 5.43
N ASP A 370 -15.66 -9.78 5.93
CA ASP A 370 -16.91 -10.51 5.83
C ASP A 370 -18.02 -9.84 6.66
N SER A 371 -19.27 -10.21 6.40
CA SER A 371 -20.40 -9.79 7.23
C SER A 371 -20.17 -10.13 8.69
N ASN A 372 -20.56 -9.25 9.60
CA ASN A 372 -20.51 -9.52 11.04
C ASN A 372 -21.77 -10.27 11.55
N VAL A 373 -22.55 -10.85 10.66
CA VAL A 373 -23.72 -11.67 10.97
C VAL A 373 -23.29 -13.08 11.38
N ASP A 374 -23.67 -13.51 12.56
CA ASP A 374 -23.64 -14.92 12.94
C ASP A 374 -24.93 -15.59 12.52
N MET A 375 -24.86 -16.37 11.44
CA MET A 375 -26.04 -17.05 10.87
C MET A 375 -26.70 -18.01 11.88
N GLY A 376 -25.90 -18.73 12.71
CA GLY A 376 -26.44 -19.65 13.71
C GLY A 376 -27.26 -18.92 14.75
N GLN A 377 -26.73 -17.82 15.28
CA GLN A 377 -27.43 -16.99 16.25
C GLN A 377 -28.68 -16.32 15.63
N GLU A 378 -28.60 -15.83 14.40
CA GLU A 378 -29.76 -15.20 13.73
C GLU A 378 -30.89 -16.21 13.44
N LEU A 379 -30.57 -17.47 13.09
CA LEU A 379 -31.57 -18.53 12.94
C LEU A 379 -32.27 -18.84 14.27
N VAL A 380 -31.55 -18.87 15.38
CA VAL A 380 -32.13 -19.03 16.72
C VAL A 380 -33.06 -17.82 17.05
N ASN A 381 -32.58 -16.59 16.79
CA ASN A 381 -33.32 -15.37 16.97
C ASN A 381 -34.63 -15.38 16.13
N MET A 382 -34.54 -15.88 14.88
CA MET A 382 -35.70 -16.03 13.99
C MET A 382 -36.75 -16.95 14.59
N ILE A 383 -36.35 -18.12 15.12
CA ILE A 383 -37.28 -19.06 15.75
C ILE A 383 -37.96 -18.41 16.97
N ILE A 384 -37.23 -17.68 17.79
CA ILE A 384 -37.77 -16.98 18.95
C ILE A 384 -38.77 -15.90 18.49
N ALA A 385 -38.38 -15.08 17.49
CA ALA A 385 -39.27 -14.03 16.98
C ALA A 385 -40.54 -14.60 16.34
N GLN A 386 -40.45 -15.73 15.60
CA GLN A 386 -41.61 -16.44 15.07
C GLN A 386 -42.57 -16.92 16.17
N ARG A 387 -42.01 -17.52 17.24
CA ARG A 387 -42.84 -17.93 18.40
C ARG A 387 -43.48 -16.75 19.08
N THR A 388 -42.79 -15.63 19.22
CA THR A 388 -43.31 -14.39 19.79
C THR A 388 -44.43 -13.83 18.94
N TYR A 389 -44.28 -13.84 17.61
CA TYR A 389 -45.32 -13.44 16.67
C TYR A 389 -46.58 -14.33 16.81
N GLN A 390 -46.37 -15.65 16.83
CA GLN A 390 -47.48 -16.62 16.99
C GLN A 390 -48.21 -16.44 18.34
N ALA A 391 -47.49 -16.21 19.43
CA ALA A 391 -48.07 -15.98 20.74
C ALA A 391 -48.95 -14.71 20.77
N ASN A 392 -48.46 -13.61 20.18
CA ASN A 392 -49.24 -12.36 20.07
C ASN A 392 -50.45 -12.54 19.15
N ALA A 393 -50.33 -13.29 18.04
CA ALA A 393 -51.46 -13.62 17.17
C ALA A 393 -52.54 -14.45 17.90
N GLN A 394 -52.09 -15.44 18.72
CA GLN A 394 -53.02 -16.24 19.52
C GLN A 394 -53.72 -15.39 20.62
N THR A 395 -53.01 -14.43 21.21
CA THR A 395 -53.60 -13.48 22.18
C THR A 395 -54.72 -12.66 21.53
N ILE A 396 -54.52 -12.20 20.29
CA ILE A 396 -55.54 -11.46 19.53
C ILE A 396 -56.76 -12.36 19.26
N LYS A 397 -56.57 -13.62 18.82
CA LYS A 397 -57.68 -14.56 18.60
C LYS A 397 -58.45 -14.85 19.85
N THR A 398 -57.79 -15.07 20.98
CA THR A 398 -58.46 -15.29 22.27
C THR A 398 -59.29 -14.08 22.69
N GLN A 399 -58.76 -12.87 22.45
CA GLN A 399 -59.46 -11.64 22.76
C GLN A 399 -60.71 -11.47 21.87
N ASP A 400 -60.63 -11.82 20.59
CA ASP A 400 -61.76 -11.80 19.68
C ASP A 400 -62.87 -12.78 20.13
N GLN A 401 -62.49 -14.02 20.52
CA GLN A 401 -63.42 -15.00 21.08
C GLN A 401 -64.12 -14.49 22.34
N VAL A 402 -63.44 -13.81 23.27
CA VAL A 402 -64.01 -13.21 24.44
C VAL A 402 -64.98 -12.14 24.04
N LEU A 403 -64.69 -11.29 23.07
CA LEU A 403 -65.63 -10.25 22.59
C LEU A 403 -66.87 -10.85 21.93
N GLN A 404 -66.71 -11.91 21.12
CA GLN A 404 -67.85 -12.63 20.51
C GLN A 404 -68.72 -13.25 21.56
N THR A 405 -68.14 -13.86 22.62
CA THR A 405 -68.90 -14.41 23.74
C THR A 405 -69.68 -13.35 24.49
N LEU A 406 -69.10 -12.18 24.71
CA LEU A 406 -69.75 -11.03 25.31
C LEU A 406 -70.94 -10.49 24.48
N VAL A 407 -70.78 -10.45 23.15
CA VAL A 407 -71.88 -10.04 22.24
C VAL A 407 -72.99 -11.05 22.22
N ASN A 408 -72.67 -12.36 22.29
CA ASN A 408 -73.70 -13.43 22.31
C ASN A 408 -74.44 -13.58 23.64
N LEU A 409 -73.90 -12.96 24.73
CA LEU A 409 -74.55 -12.94 26.06
C LEU A 409 -75.54 -11.80 26.21
N ARG A 410 -75.80 -10.98 25.20
CA ARG A 410 -76.71 -9.88 25.14
C ARG A 410 -77.86 -10.22 24.22
#